data_b81095a912020bb96f9a03698915befa
#
_entry.id   b81095a912020bb96f9a03698915befa
#
_cell.length_a   1.000
_cell.length_b   1.000
_cell.length_c   1.000
_cell.angle_alpha   90.00
_cell.angle_beta   90.00
_cell.angle_gamma   90.00
#
_symmetry.space_group_name_H-M   'P 1'
#
loop_
_entity.id
_entity.type
_entity.pdbx_description
1 polymer ?
#
loop_
_entity_poly.entity_id
_entity_poly.type
_entity_poly.pdbx_seq_one_letter_code
_entity_poly.pdbx_strand_id
1 'polypeptide(L)'
;MSDNPNQPPIAPRRHSLDGEIIKVHKGIAIYKTHASPFYFARIRDPRTRKYVVRSTKETSRIRARTAAEELAETILNREKAVPKEYSFTYYASRFVAHGTRLVESGERNANYVRTTRVVINNDEWGLVKHFGAMDVRDLRTRHWTEFLNAVGRRRPDLSGSTRNMLSATFRNVLKQAQADGVIDDVPDTPRQKQKDNPRPFFRFHPLVDKERDAYQRLLTTAKESAGTTIRGVTVTDELYDLVLFVTHSFVRPTTTELYSIRHADIQVAENPRRLILTIRNGKTGFRIANTMPAAVTVYQRIKARNPNAASEDFIFLPDYPNRATAARIIARQFNHVLTTAGIKLDPFTGADHSIYSLRHTAICMRIILSEGQVNIFNLAKNAGTSVEQIERFYARNLPLSAEMARNLHSFGGDR
;
A
#
# COMPACT_ATOMS: atom_id res chain seq x y z
N MET A 1 -46.11 -22.43 -76.56
CA MET A 1 -44.96 -22.89 -75.83
C MET A 1 -45.51 -23.79 -74.75
N SER A 2 -45.33 -25.09 -74.88
CA SER A 2 -45.94 -26.16 -74.10
C SER A 2 -45.26 -26.32 -72.75
N ASP A 3 -46.06 -26.18 -71.67
CA ASP A 3 -45.68 -26.59 -70.35
C ASP A 3 -45.46 -28.09 -70.30
N ASN A 4 -44.28 -28.50 -69.90
CA ASN A 4 -43.91 -29.88 -69.73
C ASN A 4 -44.26 -30.34 -68.29
N PRO A 5 -45.25 -31.21 -68.08
CA PRO A 5 -45.77 -31.55 -66.75
C PRO A 5 -44.88 -32.52 -65.92
N ASN A 6 -43.66 -32.82 -66.39
CA ASN A 6 -42.79 -33.83 -65.78
C ASN A 6 -41.47 -33.31 -65.18
N GLN A 7 -41.35 -32.05 -64.79
CA GLN A 7 -40.20 -31.65 -64.00
C GLN A 7 -40.50 -31.89 -62.52
N PRO A 8 -39.59 -32.61 -61.80
CA PRO A 8 -39.75 -32.74 -60.36
C PRO A 8 -39.60 -31.37 -59.69
N PRO A 9 -40.37 -31.08 -58.61
CA PRO A 9 -40.31 -29.80 -57.91
C PRO A 9 -38.88 -29.53 -57.49
N ILE A 10 -38.35 -28.35 -57.87
CA ILE A 10 -37.02 -27.89 -57.47
C ILE A 10 -36.97 -27.86 -55.95
N ALA A 11 -36.14 -28.74 -55.35
CA ALA A 11 -35.98 -28.77 -53.90
C ALA A 11 -35.57 -27.39 -53.40
N PRO A 12 -36.24 -26.84 -52.38
CA PRO A 12 -35.93 -25.49 -51.84
C PRO A 12 -34.47 -25.43 -51.41
N ARG A 13 -33.79 -24.36 -51.76
CA ARG A 13 -32.40 -24.14 -51.37
C ARG A 13 -32.28 -24.25 -49.84
N ARG A 14 -31.29 -24.95 -49.32
CA ARG A 14 -31.08 -25.22 -47.86
C ARG A 14 -31.24 -23.99 -46.93
N HIS A 15 -31.12 -22.79 -47.45
CA HIS A 15 -31.26 -21.53 -46.68
C HIS A 15 -32.50 -20.72 -47.05
N SER A 16 -33.44 -21.30 -47.80
CA SER A 16 -34.73 -20.64 -48.05
C SER A 16 -35.59 -20.61 -46.79
N LEU A 17 -36.31 -19.51 -46.63
CA LEU A 17 -37.25 -19.30 -45.51
C LEU A 17 -38.39 -20.34 -45.57
N ASP A 18 -38.70 -20.93 -44.41
CA ASP A 18 -39.88 -21.73 -44.20
C ASP A 18 -40.93 -20.89 -43.50
N GLY A 19 -41.76 -20.18 -44.30
CA GLY A 19 -42.77 -19.25 -43.85
C GLY A 19 -42.30 -17.80 -43.71
N GLU A 20 -43.04 -16.99 -42.97
CA GLU A 20 -42.83 -15.56 -42.82
C GLU A 20 -41.82 -15.20 -41.69
N ILE A 21 -41.18 -14.04 -41.84
CA ILE A 21 -40.36 -13.45 -40.75
C ILE A 21 -41.29 -12.80 -39.74
N ILE A 22 -41.31 -13.34 -38.55
CA ILE A 22 -42.18 -12.92 -37.45
C ILE A 22 -41.46 -11.84 -36.63
N LYS A 23 -42.03 -10.62 -36.62
CA LYS A 23 -41.51 -9.54 -35.80
C LYS A 23 -41.81 -9.80 -34.32
N VAL A 24 -40.77 -9.69 -33.47
CA VAL A 24 -40.87 -9.78 -32.02
C VAL A 24 -40.92 -8.40 -31.40
N HIS A 25 -39.90 -7.57 -31.63
CA HIS A 25 -39.83 -6.17 -31.27
C HIS A 25 -39.13 -5.33 -32.37
N LYS A 26 -39.00 -4.02 -32.16
CA LYS A 26 -38.24 -3.16 -33.08
C LYS A 26 -36.79 -3.64 -33.19
N GLY A 27 -36.43 -4.13 -34.37
CA GLY A 27 -35.08 -4.65 -34.64
C GLY A 27 -34.87 -6.13 -34.27
N ILE A 28 -35.86 -6.83 -33.73
CA ILE A 28 -35.80 -8.27 -33.38
C ILE A 28 -36.91 -9.01 -34.16
N ALA A 29 -36.53 -10.07 -34.84
CA ALA A 29 -37.46 -10.93 -35.56
C ALA A 29 -37.00 -12.39 -35.44
N ILE A 30 -37.92 -13.32 -35.56
CA ILE A 30 -37.64 -14.77 -35.65
C ILE A 30 -38.18 -15.31 -36.98
N TYR A 31 -37.53 -16.37 -37.49
CA TYR A 31 -37.93 -17.06 -38.69
C TYR A 31 -37.46 -18.52 -38.66
N LYS A 32 -38.06 -19.36 -39.50
CA LYS A 32 -37.60 -20.73 -39.76
C LYS A 32 -36.95 -20.86 -41.13
N THR A 33 -36.14 -21.90 -41.30
CA THR A 33 -35.57 -22.30 -42.58
C THR A 33 -35.93 -23.77 -42.84
N HIS A 34 -36.00 -24.18 -44.09
CA HIS A 34 -36.25 -25.57 -44.47
C HIS A 34 -35.12 -26.53 -43.98
N ALA A 35 -33.96 -25.99 -43.62
CA ALA A 35 -32.83 -26.79 -43.21
C ALA A 35 -32.79 -27.09 -41.69
N SER A 36 -33.70 -26.51 -40.87
CA SER A 36 -33.61 -26.60 -39.42
C SER A 36 -34.99 -26.62 -38.75
N PRO A 37 -35.27 -27.48 -37.80
CA PRO A 37 -36.50 -27.48 -37.04
C PRO A 37 -36.60 -26.25 -36.06
N PHE A 38 -35.47 -25.58 -35.81
CA PHE A 38 -35.40 -24.47 -34.86
C PHE A 38 -35.67 -23.12 -35.49
N TYR A 39 -36.24 -22.21 -34.70
CA TYR A 39 -36.31 -20.80 -35.06
C TYR A 39 -34.93 -20.14 -34.97
N PHE A 40 -34.70 -19.17 -35.86
CA PHE A 40 -33.54 -18.27 -35.83
C PHE A 40 -33.97 -16.90 -35.41
N ALA A 41 -33.25 -16.29 -34.48
CA ALA A 41 -33.40 -14.89 -34.14
C ALA A 41 -32.55 -14.03 -35.08
N ARG A 42 -33.17 -12.96 -35.63
CA ARG A 42 -32.53 -11.94 -36.45
C ARG A 42 -32.62 -10.62 -35.70
N ILE A 43 -31.46 -10.16 -35.19
CA ILE A 43 -31.34 -9.01 -34.30
C ILE A 43 -30.56 -7.93 -35.05
N ARG A 44 -31.11 -6.70 -35.12
CA ARG A 44 -30.48 -5.57 -35.79
C ARG A 44 -29.51 -4.88 -34.81
N ASP A 45 -28.22 -4.85 -35.14
CA ASP A 45 -27.25 -4.03 -34.46
C ASP A 45 -27.49 -2.54 -34.74
N PRO A 46 -27.75 -1.70 -33.74
CA PRO A 46 -28.07 -0.29 -33.94
C PRO A 46 -26.90 0.54 -34.47
N ARG A 47 -25.63 0.09 -34.24
CA ARG A 47 -24.41 0.79 -34.66
C ARG A 47 -24.00 0.46 -36.06
N THR A 48 -23.88 -0.82 -36.36
CA THR A 48 -23.45 -1.28 -37.68
C THR A 48 -24.58 -1.33 -38.68
N ARG A 49 -25.81 -1.22 -38.22
CA ARG A 49 -27.08 -1.40 -38.98
C ARG A 49 -27.20 -2.76 -39.64
N LYS A 50 -26.27 -3.70 -39.36
CA LYS A 50 -26.31 -5.08 -39.86
C LYS A 50 -27.16 -5.96 -38.96
N TYR A 51 -27.53 -7.12 -39.46
CA TYR A 51 -28.28 -8.11 -38.69
C TYR A 51 -27.36 -9.21 -38.20
N VAL A 52 -27.46 -9.52 -36.90
CA VAL A 52 -26.85 -10.72 -36.28
C VAL A 52 -27.91 -11.80 -36.27
N VAL A 53 -27.58 -13.00 -36.78
CA VAL A 53 -28.47 -14.16 -36.80
C VAL A 53 -27.94 -15.21 -35.89
N ARG A 54 -28.78 -15.78 -35.01
CA ARG A 54 -28.47 -16.88 -34.08
C ARG A 54 -29.64 -17.85 -34.00
N SER A 55 -29.37 -19.14 -33.84
CA SER A 55 -30.42 -20.13 -33.55
C SER A 55 -30.95 -19.90 -32.13
N THR A 56 -32.26 -19.92 -31.96
CA THR A 56 -32.92 -19.88 -30.66
C THR A 56 -32.88 -21.23 -29.95
N LYS A 57 -32.57 -22.33 -30.69
CA LYS A 57 -32.67 -23.71 -30.25
C LYS A 57 -34.07 -24.14 -29.81
N GLU A 58 -35.08 -23.37 -30.17
CA GLU A 58 -36.49 -23.60 -29.85
C GLU A 58 -37.29 -23.92 -31.11
N THR A 59 -38.17 -24.92 -30.98
CA THR A 59 -39.12 -25.34 -32.04
C THR A 59 -40.48 -24.67 -31.89
N SER A 60 -40.81 -24.25 -30.67
CA SER A 60 -42.07 -23.52 -30.35
C SER A 60 -41.89 -22.04 -30.63
N ARG A 61 -42.86 -21.45 -31.36
CA ARG A 61 -42.92 -20.04 -31.67
C ARG A 61 -42.88 -19.13 -30.42
N ILE A 62 -43.61 -19.54 -29.36
CA ILE A 62 -43.71 -18.78 -28.12
C ILE A 62 -42.37 -18.74 -27.42
N ARG A 63 -41.74 -19.94 -27.22
CA ARG A 63 -40.42 -20.03 -26.60
C ARG A 63 -39.31 -19.37 -27.42
N ALA A 64 -39.39 -19.48 -28.75
CA ALA A 64 -38.43 -18.83 -29.65
C ALA A 64 -38.46 -17.29 -29.53
N ARG A 65 -39.63 -16.69 -29.25
CA ARG A 65 -39.74 -15.24 -29.00
C ARG A 65 -38.98 -14.83 -27.73
N THR A 66 -39.21 -15.53 -26.61
CA THR A 66 -38.49 -15.31 -25.34
C THR A 66 -37.00 -15.50 -25.52
N ALA A 67 -36.60 -16.61 -26.15
CA ALA A 67 -35.15 -16.87 -26.42
C ALA A 67 -34.54 -15.81 -27.36
N ALA A 68 -35.29 -15.24 -28.30
CA ALA A 68 -34.80 -14.18 -29.16
C ALA A 68 -34.63 -12.85 -28.42
N GLU A 69 -35.44 -12.57 -27.40
CA GLU A 69 -35.32 -11.42 -26.51
C GLU A 69 -34.10 -11.54 -25.62
N GLU A 70 -33.87 -12.71 -24.99
CA GLU A 70 -32.69 -13.01 -24.19
C GLU A 70 -31.39 -12.95 -25.03
N LEU A 71 -31.42 -13.50 -26.25
CA LEU A 71 -30.31 -13.40 -27.19
C LEU A 71 -30.02 -11.95 -27.58
N ALA A 72 -31.10 -11.15 -27.82
CA ALA A 72 -30.95 -9.74 -28.15
C ALA A 72 -30.33 -8.97 -26.98
N GLU A 73 -30.78 -9.20 -25.75
CA GLU A 73 -30.22 -8.61 -24.57
C GLU A 73 -28.74 -8.99 -24.38
N THR A 74 -28.41 -10.27 -24.58
CA THR A 74 -27.01 -10.77 -24.52
C THR A 74 -26.14 -10.15 -25.60
N ILE A 75 -26.64 -10.02 -26.84
CA ILE A 75 -25.92 -9.43 -27.98
C ILE A 75 -25.76 -7.92 -27.79
N LEU A 76 -26.79 -7.21 -27.38
CA LEU A 76 -26.76 -5.78 -27.12
C LEU A 76 -25.92 -5.43 -25.92
N ASN A 77 -25.87 -6.29 -24.89
CA ASN A 77 -25.01 -6.14 -23.73
C ASN A 77 -23.54 -6.54 -24.03
N ARG A 78 -23.30 -7.54 -24.93
CA ARG A 78 -21.96 -7.83 -25.44
C ARG A 78 -21.36 -6.65 -26.21
N GLU A 79 -22.20 -5.87 -26.88
CA GLU A 79 -21.74 -4.68 -27.62
C GLU A 79 -21.42 -3.49 -26.74
N LYS A 80 -21.80 -3.52 -25.45
CA LYS A 80 -21.30 -2.61 -24.41
C LYS A 80 -20.00 -3.12 -23.79
N ALA A 81 -19.51 -4.30 -24.14
CA ALA A 81 -18.22 -4.79 -23.69
C ALA A 81 -17.15 -3.87 -24.26
N VAL A 82 -16.48 -3.14 -23.36
CA VAL A 82 -15.33 -2.30 -23.68
C VAL A 82 -14.27 -3.17 -24.36
N PRO A 83 -13.73 -2.81 -25.54
CA PRO A 83 -12.61 -3.49 -26.11
C PRO A 83 -11.51 -3.64 -25.08
N LYS A 84 -10.88 -4.83 -24.99
CA LYS A 84 -9.92 -5.16 -23.92
C LYS A 84 -8.82 -4.11 -23.80
N GLU A 85 -8.37 -3.56 -24.91
CA GLU A 85 -7.33 -2.52 -25.01
C GLU A 85 -7.73 -1.15 -24.45
N TYR A 86 -9.05 -0.88 -24.24
CA TYR A 86 -9.53 0.37 -23.63
C TYR A 86 -10.02 0.19 -22.20
N SER A 87 -9.99 -1.04 -21.67
CA SER A 87 -10.45 -1.29 -20.31
C SER A 87 -9.45 -0.76 -19.28
N PHE A 88 -9.97 -0.31 -18.13
CA PHE A 88 -9.10 0.07 -17.00
C PHE A 88 -8.19 -1.08 -16.56
N THR A 89 -8.67 -2.34 -16.58
CA THR A 89 -7.86 -3.53 -16.27
C THR A 89 -6.62 -3.65 -17.17
N TYR A 90 -6.75 -3.35 -18.46
CA TYR A 90 -5.62 -3.39 -19.38
C TYR A 90 -4.54 -2.39 -18.98
N TYR A 91 -4.91 -1.13 -18.73
CA TYR A 91 -3.97 -0.09 -18.31
C TYR A 91 -3.39 -0.32 -16.92
N ALA A 92 -4.19 -0.86 -15.99
CA ALA A 92 -3.70 -1.26 -14.67
C ALA A 92 -2.62 -2.34 -14.75
N SER A 93 -2.81 -3.33 -15.63
CA SER A 93 -1.82 -4.39 -15.87
C SER A 93 -0.52 -3.83 -16.47
N ARG A 94 -0.63 -2.92 -17.44
CA ARG A 94 0.52 -2.23 -18.05
C ARG A 94 1.27 -1.39 -17.02
N PHE A 95 0.55 -0.68 -16.13
CA PHE A 95 1.16 0.12 -15.08
C PHE A 95 1.94 -0.75 -14.08
N VAL A 96 1.41 -1.92 -13.71
CA VAL A 96 2.14 -2.89 -12.86
C VAL A 96 3.38 -3.42 -13.56
N ALA A 97 3.28 -3.76 -14.86
CA ALA A 97 4.42 -4.22 -15.65
C ALA A 97 5.51 -3.14 -15.79
N HIS A 98 5.11 -1.88 -16.01
CA HIS A 98 6.03 -0.74 -16.00
C HIS A 98 6.73 -0.60 -14.63
N GLY A 99 5.97 -0.67 -13.52
CA GLY A 99 6.56 -0.65 -12.18
C GLY A 99 7.55 -1.78 -11.92
N THR A 100 7.31 -2.98 -12.49
CA THR A 100 8.23 -4.11 -12.39
C THR A 100 9.56 -3.82 -13.09
N ARG A 101 9.52 -3.24 -14.30
CA ARG A 101 10.74 -2.81 -15.02
C ARG A 101 11.53 -1.75 -14.25
N LEU A 102 10.85 -0.80 -13.59
CA LEU A 102 11.52 0.21 -12.74
C LEU A 102 12.20 -0.41 -11.50
N VAL A 103 11.73 -1.56 -11.03
CA VAL A 103 12.41 -2.31 -9.96
C VAL A 103 13.60 -3.06 -10.50
N GLU A 104 13.48 -3.67 -11.67
CA GLU A 104 14.58 -4.39 -12.35
C GLU A 104 15.73 -3.46 -12.74
N SER A 105 15.43 -2.21 -13.15
CA SER A 105 16.44 -1.17 -13.43
C SER A 105 17.00 -0.50 -12.16
N GLY A 106 16.51 -0.84 -10.97
CA GLY A 106 16.96 -0.24 -9.72
C GLY A 106 16.39 1.16 -9.40
N GLU A 107 15.53 1.72 -10.27
CA GLU A 107 14.89 3.04 -10.06
C GLU A 107 13.84 3.02 -8.95
N ARG A 108 13.26 1.86 -8.68
CA ARG A 108 12.27 1.66 -7.61
C ARG A 108 12.60 0.41 -6.79
N ASN A 109 12.19 0.39 -5.55
CA ASN A 109 12.33 -0.81 -4.72
C ASN A 109 11.13 -1.78 -4.92
N ALA A 110 11.33 -3.06 -4.63
CA ALA A 110 10.32 -4.11 -4.79
C ALA A 110 8.99 -3.82 -4.06
N ASN A 111 9.04 -3.06 -2.96
CA ASN A 111 7.85 -2.70 -2.20
C ASN A 111 6.91 -1.76 -2.98
N TYR A 112 7.44 -1.00 -3.94
CA TYR A 112 6.63 -0.17 -4.83
C TYR A 112 5.63 -1.02 -5.63
N VAL A 113 6.11 -2.06 -6.31
CA VAL A 113 5.25 -2.95 -7.11
C VAL A 113 4.30 -3.74 -6.22
N ARG A 114 4.78 -4.23 -5.07
CA ARG A 114 3.92 -4.95 -4.12
C ARG A 114 2.76 -4.08 -3.66
N THR A 115 3.02 -2.85 -3.25
CA THR A 115 1.98 -1.91 -2.80
C THR A 115 1.04 -1.54 -3.94
N THR A 116 1.56 -1.28 -5.13
CA THR A 116 0.76 -1.00 -6.33
C THR A 116 -0.20 -2.15 -6.65
N ARG A 117 0.28 -3.40 -6.61
CA ARG A 117 -0.56 -4.59 -6.83
C ARG A 117 -1.68 -4.70 -5.80
N VAL A 118 -1.40 -4.43 -4.52
CA VAL A 118 -2.42 -4.43 -3.47
C VAL A 118 -3.48 -3.37 -3.76
N VAL A 119 -3.09 -2.14 -4.11
CA VAL A 119 -4.02 -1.05 -4.43
C VAL A 119 -4.90 -1.38 -5.64
N ILE A 120 -4.33 -2.00 -6.65
CA ILE A 120 -5.04 -2.34 -7.89
C ILE A 120 -5.99 -3.53 -7.68
N ASN A 121 -5.53 -4.61 -7.03
CA ASN A 121 -6.21 -5.92 -7.05
C ASN A 121 -6.86 -6.31 -5.72
N ASN A 122 -6.95 -5.42 -4.72
CA ASN A 122 -7.61 -5.76 -3.46
C ASN A 122 -9.09 -6.10 -3.69
N ASP A 123 -9.57 -7.21 -3.11
CA ASP A 123 -10.92 -7.74 -3.33
C ASP A 123 -12.03 -6.89 -2.69
N GLU A 124 -11.72 -6.04 -1.73
CA GLU A 124 -12.71 -5.17 -1.06
C GLU A 124 -12.74 -3.76 -1.65
N TRP A 125 -11.57 -3.17 -1.86
CA TRP A 125 -11.41 -1.75 -2.19
C TRP A 125 -10.44 -1.49 -3.36
N GLY A 126 -10.01 -2.54 -4.08
CA GLY A 126 -9.09 -2.40 -5.20
C GLY A 126 -9.70 -1.69 -6.40
N LEU A 127 -8.85 -1.00 -7.15
CA LEU A 127 -9.28 -0.20 -8.28
C LEU A 127 -9.90 -1.06 -9.40
N VAL A 128 -9.34 -2.22 -9.69
CA VAL A 128 -9.84 -3.12 -10.76
C VAL A 128 -11.22 -3.68 -10.42
N LYS A 129 -11.50 -3.94 -9.14
CA LYS A 129 -12.85 -4.39 -8.74
C LYS A 129 -13.94 -3.39 -9.13
N HIS A 130 -13.64 -2.11 -9.08
CA HIS A 130 -14.63 -1.05 -9.34
C HIS A 130 -14.58 -0.54 -10.78
N PHE A 131 -13.37 -0.27 -11.29
CA PHE A 131 -13.17 0.35 -12.59
C PHE A 131 -12.83 -0.65 -13.71
N GLY A 132 -12.51 -1.90 -13.38
CA GLY A 132 -11.83 -2.84 -14.28
C GLY A 132 -12.47 -3.01 -15.65
N ALA A 133 -13.80 -3.11 -15.71
CA ALA A 133 -14.54 -3.27 -16.95
C ALA A 133 -14.89 -1.93 -17.63
N MET A 134 -14.59 -0.78 -17.00
CA MET A 134 -14.93 0.54 -17.56
C MET A 134 -13.95 0.92 -18.67
N ASP A 135 -14.46 1.59 -19.67
CA ASP A 135 -13.65 2.22 -20.71
C ASP A 135 -12.95 3.45 -20.13
N VAL A 136 -11.62 3.53 -20.27
CA VAL A 136 -10.82 4.65 -19.74
C VAL A 136 -11.23 6.00 -20.36
N ARG A 137 -11.80 5.98 -21.58
CA ARG A 137 -12.30 7.17 -22.29
C ARG A 137 -13.55 7.77 -21.64
N ASP A 138 -14.33 6.95 -20.91
CA ASP A 138 -15.56 7.34 -20.26
C ASP A 138 -15.37 7.72 -18.78
N LEU A 139 -14.17 7.49 -18.22
CA LEU A 139 -13.89 7.82 -16.84
C LEU A 139 -13.87 9.34 -16.61
N ARG A 140 -14.55 9.76 -15.54
CA ARG A 140 -14.68 11.17 -15.12
C ARG A 140 -14.54 11.28 -13.61
N THR A 141 -14.31 12.47 -13.10
CA THR A 141 -14.20 12.77 -11.65
C THR A 141 -15.38 12.24 -10.84
N ARG A 142 -16.61 12.22 -11.38
CA ARG A 142 -17.78 11.65 -10.71
C ARG A 142 -17.59 10.18 -10.34
N HIS A 143 -17.03 9.36 -11.25
CA HIS A 143 -16.80 7.93 -10.99
C HIS A 143 -15.77 7.72 -9.88
N TRP A 144 -14.76 8.59 -9.79
CA TRP A 144 -13.83 8.61 -8.68
C TRP A 144 -14.52 8.94 -7.34
N THR A 145 -15.41 9.94 -7.34
CA THR A 145 -16.18 10.32 -6.14
C THR A 145 -17.12 9.19 -5.69
N GLU A 146 -17.80 8.55 -6.61
CA GLU A 146 -18.66 7.37 -6.34
C GLU A 146 -17.85 6.22 -5.74
N PHE A 147 -16.67 5.94 -6.30
CA PHE A 147 -15.75 4.94 -5.77
C PHE A 147 -15.32 5.25 -4.32
N LEU A 148 -14.86 6.48 -4.06
CA LEU A 148 -14.47 6.88 -2.70
C LEU A 148 -15.62 6.77 -1.70
N ASN A 149 -16.83 7.14 -2.10
CA ASN A 149 -18.03 7.00 -1.27
C ASN A 149 -18.35 5.53 -0.99
N ALA A 150 -18.23 4.66 -2.00
CA ALA A 150 -18.46 3.23 -1.85
C ALA A 150 -17.41 2.58 -0.92
N VAL A 151 -16.13 2.93 -1.09
CA VAL A 151 -15.04 2.47 -0.21
C VAL A 151 -15.21 3.02 1.20
N GLY A 152 -15.57 4.30 1.36
CA GLY A 152 -15.78 4.92 2.67
C GLY A 152 -16.91 4.29 3.48
N ARG A 153 -17.98 3.81 2.84
CA ARG A 153 -19.05 3.06 3.50
C ARG A 153 -18.59 1.69 4.00
N ARG A 154 -17.74 0.99 3.24
CA ARG A 154 -17.23 -0.35 3.60
C ARG A 154 -16.07 -0.29 4.59
N ARG A 155 -15.23 0.72 4.47
CA ARG A 155 -14.02 0.92 5.26
C ARG A 155 -13.94 2.35 5.78
N PRO A 156 -14.75 2.71 6.78
CA PRO A 156 -14.75 4.05 7.38
C PRO A 156 -13.42 4.40 8.06
N ASP A 157 -12.67 3.37 8.47
CA ASP A 157 -11.34 3.44 9.08
C ASP A 157 -10.20 3.74 8.07
N LEU A 158 -10.48 3.78 6.77
CA LEU A 158 -9.46 3.96 5.75
C LEU A 158 -8.80 5.34 5.87
N SER A 159 -7.49 5.34 6.13
CA SER A 159 -6.73 6.57 6.36
C SER A 159 -6.71 7.49 5.13
N GLY A 160 -6.60 8.80 5.35
CA GLY A 160 -6.42 9.78 4.26
C GLY A 160 -5.18 9.50 3.41
N SER A 161 -4.11 8.93 4.02
CA SER A 161 -2.92 8.49 3.29
C SER A 161 -3.23 7.37 2.30
N THR A 162 -4.02 6.37 2.72
CA THR A 162 -4.43 5.27 1.85
C THR A 162 -5.34 5.78 0.72
N ARG A 163 -6.26 6.69 1.03
CA ARG A 163 -7.12 7.34 0.01
C ARG A 163 -6.29 8.12 -1.02
N ASN A 164 -5.26 8.85 -0.58
CA ASN A 164 -4.35 9.55 -1.48
C ASN A 164 -3.49 8.58 -2.32
N MET A 165 -3.13 7.42 -1.77
CA MET A 165 -2.44 6.37 -2.51
C MET A 165 -3.33 5.75 -3.60
N LEU A 166 -4.61 5.51 -3.30
CA LEU A 166 -5.62 5.08 -4.28
C LEU A 166 -5.72 6.10 -5.42
N SER A 167 -5.87 7.40 -5.07
CA SER A 167 -5.94 8.51 -6.03
C SER A 167 -4.69 8.56 -6.93
N ALA A 168 -3.50 8.51 -6.34
CA ALA A 168 -2.25 8.54 -7.09
C ALA A 168 -2.13 7.35 -8.05
N THR A 169 -2.50 6.14 -7.59
CA THR A 169 -2.46 4.93 -8.42
C THR A 169 -3.48 5.00 -9.56
N PHE A 170 -4.72 5.41 -9.29
CA PHE A 170 -5.75 5.61 -10.32
C PHE A 170 -5.28 6.56 -11.41
N ARG A 171 -4.78 7.75 -11.02
CA ARG A 171 -4.25 8.73 -11.98
C ARG A 171 -3.06 8.20 -12.77
N ASN A 172 -2.16 7.47 -12.14
CA ASN A 172 -0.99 6.91 -12.80
C ASN A 172 -1.35 5.80 -13.81
N VAL A 173 -2.39 5.02 -13.53
CA VAL A 173 -2.95 4.07 -14.51
C VAL A 173 -3.49 4.82 -15.72
N LEU A 174 -4.27 5.88 -15.52
CA LEU A 174 -4.85 6.68 -16.61
C LEU A 174 -3.81 7.47 -17.40
N LYS A 175 -2.70 7.88 -16.76
CA LYS A 175 -1.56 8.49 -17.48
C LYS A 175 -0.94 7.55 -18.52
N GLN A 176 -1.04 6.23 -18.35
CA GLN A 176 -0.61 5.30 -19.41
C GLN A 176 -1.53 5.41 -20.64
N ALA A 177 -2.84 5.55 -20.42
CA ALA A 177 -3.80 5.75 -21.51
C ALA A 177 -3.64 7.12 -22.18
N GLN A 178 -3.30 8.14 -21.40
CA GLN A 178 -2.98 9.47 -21.93
C GLN A 178 -1.70 9.46 -22.77
N ALA A 179 -0.67 8.77 -22.32
CA ALA A 179 0.58 8.61 -23.07
C ALA A 179 0.40 7.86 -24.40
N ASP A 180 -0.59 6.97 -24.46
CA ASP A 180 -0.97 6.26 -25.70
C ASP A 180 -1.92 7.11 -26.59
N GLY A 181 -2.30 8.32 -26.20
CA GLY A 181 -3.23 9.17 -26.94
C GLY A 181 -4.68 8.67 -26.95
N VAL A 182 -5.05 7.79 -26.01
CA VAL A 182 -6.41 7.23 -25.92
C VAL A 182 -7.35 8.16 -25.15
N ILE A 183 -6.82 8.94 -24.22
CA ILE A 183 -7.53 10.01 -23.51
C ILE A 183 -6.68 11.28 -23.56
N ASP A 184 -7.35 12.42 -23.67
CA ASP A 184 -6.69 13.74 -23.69
C ASP A 184 -6.30 14.18 -22.28
N ASP A 185 -7.21 13.98 -21.30
CA ASP A 185 -7.04 14.43 -19.93
C ASP A 185 -7.30 13.32 -18.89
N VAL A 186 -6.53 13.35 -17.82
CA VAL A 186 -6.74 12.48 -16.64
C VAL A 186 -7.75 13.17 -15.70
N PRO A 187 -8.86 12.52 -15.33
CA PRO A 187 -9.86 13.07 -14.43
C PRO A 187 -9.25 13.57 -13.11
N ASP A 188 -9.72 14.71 -12.63
CA ASP A 188 -9.28 15.22 -11.34
C ASP A 188 -9.76 14.33 -10.19
N THR A 189 -8.85 14.12 -9.25
CA THR A 189 -9.09 13.33 -8.05
C THR A 189 -8.67 14.15 -6.84
N PRO A 190 -9.60 14.88 -6.20
CA PRO A 190 -9.28 15.79 -5.12
C PRO A 190 -8.47 15.11 -4.00
N ARG A 191 -7.36 15.74 -3.62
CA ARG A 191 -6.51 15.22 -2.56
C ARG A 191 -7.20 15.33 -1.21
N GLN A 192 -7.24 14.23 -0.48
CA GLN A 192 -7.73 14.23 0.90
C GLN A 192 -6.75 14.93 1.81
N LYS A 193 -7.24 15.89 2.59
CA LYS A 193 -6.43 16.51 3.66
C LYS A 193 -6.05 15.42 4.67
N GLN A 194 -4.76 15.26 4.90
CA GLN A 194 -4.27 14.42 5.99
C GLN A 194 -4.24 15.25 7.26
N LYS A 195 -4.84 14.73 8.33
CA LYS A 195 -4.57 15.27 9.66
C LYS A 195 -3.16 14.85 10.06
N ASP A 196 -2.38 15.79 10.54
CA ASP A 196 -1.09 15.50 11.14
C ASP A 196 -1.33 14.86 12.50
N ASN A 197 -1.43 13.54 12.50
CA ASN A 197 -1.55 12.82 13.75
C ASN A 197 -0.17 12.72 14.41
N PRO A 198 -0.06 13.04 15.69
CA PRO A 198 1.16 12.87 16.44
C PRO A 198 1.63 11.40 16.35
N ARG A 199 2.94 11.21 16.31
CA ARG A 199 3.52 9.86 16.28
C ARG A 199 3.63 9.33 17.70
N PRO A 200 3.20 8.09 17.97
CA PRO A 200 3.36 7.48 19.28
C PRO A 200 4.85 7.33 19.60
N PHE A 201 5.26 7.71 20.79
CA PHE A 201 6.59 7.46 21.33
C PHE A 201 6.49 7.08 22.81
N PHE A 202 7.44 6.31 23.30
CA PHE A 202 7.46 5.90 24.69
C PHE A 202 7.79 7.10 25.57
N ARG A 203 6.80 7.52 26.38
CA ARG A 203 7.00 8.59 27.36
C ARG A 203 8.02 8.15 28.38
N PHE A 204 8.83 9.08 28.85
CA PHE A 204 9.96 8.86 29.74
C PHE A 204 10.05 9.99 30.76
N HIS A 205 10.67 9.73 31.92
CA HIS A 205 11.01 10.79 32.88
C HIS A 205 12.09 11.70 32.26
N PRO A 206 12.02 13.05 32.36
CA PRO A 206 11.09 13.85 33.19
C PRO A 206 9.80 14.31 32.51
N LEU A 207 9.46 13.82 31.31
CA LEU A 207 8.18 14.23 30.65
C LEU A 207 6.93 13.79 31.39
N VAL A 208 7.05 12.67 32.09
CA VAL A 208 5.97 12.06 32.89
C VAL A 208 6.54 11.62 34.23
N ASP A 209 5.66 11.41 35.21
CA ASP A 209 6.03 10.82 36.46
C ASP A 209 6.60 9.40 36.27
N LYS A 210 7.38 8.93 37.23
CA LYS A 210 8.03 7.61 37.16
C LYS A 210 7.04 6.46 36.95
N GLU A 211 5.86 6.54 37.52
CA GLU A 211 4.78 5.58 37.40
C GLU A 211 4.22 5.50 35.96
N ARG A 212 4.32 6.59 35.20
CA ARG A 212 3.88 6.70 33.81
C ARG A 212 5.01 6.55 32.80
N ASP A 213 6.23 6.26 33.24
CA ASP A 213 7.39 6.07 32.38
C ASP A 213 7.27 4.77 31.56
N ALA A 214 6.66 4.91 30.38
CA ALA A 214 6.44 3.80 29.46
C ALA A 214 7.76 3.27 28.89
N TYR A 215 8.79 4.11 28.75
CA TYR A 215 10.09 3.69 28.27
C TYR A 215 10.81 2.82 29.31
N GLN A 216 10.80 3.22 30.59
CA GLN A 216 11.38 2.41 31.66
C GLN A 216 10.63 1.08 31.82
N ARG A 217 9.29 1.09 31.74
CA ARG A 217 8.48 -0.15 31.77
C ARG A 217 8.83 -1.08 30.62
N LEU A 218 9.02 -0.52 29.39
CA LEU A 218 9.47 -1.28 28.24
C LEU A 218 10.80 -1.99 28.51
N LEU A 219 11.79 -1.26 29.03
CA LEU A 219 13.13 -1.79 29.32
C LEU A 219 13.09 -2.91 30.37
N THR A 220 12.37 -2.68 31.49
CA THR A 220 12.22 -3.67 32.55
C THR A 220 11.55 -4.94 32.02
N THR A 221 10.42 -4.80 31.35
CA THR A 221 9.67 -5.95 30.82
C THR A 221 10.43 -6.68 29.71
N ALA A 222 11.18 -5.96 28.86
CA ALA A 222 12.01 -6.60 27.83
C ALA A 222 13.09 -7.50 28.45
N LYS A 223 13.70 -7.06 29.55
CA LYS A 223 14.69 -7.83 30.30
C LYS A 223 14.07 -9.05 31.02
N GLU A 224 12.95 -8.84 31.69
CA GLU A 224 12.24 -9.90 32.44
C GLU A 224 11.59 -10.95 31.51
N SER A 225 11.25 -10.59 30.28
CA SER A 225 10.68 -11.51 29.29
C SER A 225 11.69 -12.43 28.63
N ALA A 226 13.00 -12.24 28.87
CA ALA A 226 14.03 -13.09 28.29
C ALA A 226 13.79 -14.56 28.68
N GLY A 227 13.92 -15.48 27.71
CA GLY A 227 13.61 -16.90 27.87
C GLY A 227 12.15 -17.28 27.60
N THR A 228 11.20 -16.34 27.56
CA THR A 228 9.79 -16.62 27.24
C THR A 228 9.62 -16.97 25.78
N THR A 229 8.93 -18.08 25.49
CA THR A 229 8.66 -18.52 24.11
C THR A 229 7.23 -18.16 23.68
N ILE A 230 7.09 -17.49 22.53
CA ILE A 230 5.83 -16.99 22.00
C ILE A 230 5.64 -17.54 20.59
N ARG A 231 4.71 -18.48 20.41
CA ARG A 231 4.42 -19.10 19.11
C ARG A 231 5.70 -19.55 18.38
N GLY A 232 6.56 -20.26 19.11
CA GLY A 232 7.82 -20.79 18.58
C GLY A 232 8.98 -19.79 18.43
N VAL A 233 8.82 -18.56 18.95
CA VAL A 233 9.90 -17.55 18.99
C VAL A 233 10.21 -17.25 20.44
N THR A 234 11.45 -17.47 20.84
CA THR A 234 11.93 -17.14 22.19
C THR A 234 12.39 -15.69 22.26
N VAL A 235 11.96 -14.95 23.28
CA VAL A 235 12.48 -13.62 23.59
C VAL A 235 13.90 -13.78 24.11
N THR A 236 14.84 -13.06 23.52
CA THR A 236 16.24 -13.09 23.92
C THR A 236 16.69 -11.77 24.50
N ASP A 237 17.79 -11.74 25.25
CA ASP A 237 18.44 -10.51 25.74
C ASP A 237 18.80 -9.54 24.61
N GLU A 238 18.89 -10.04 23.39
CA GLU A 238 19.12 -9.24 22.19
C GLU A 238 18.01 -8.23 21.96
N LEU A 239 16.75 -8.54 22.31
CA LEU A 239 15.64 -7.58 22.23
C LEU A 239 15.87 -6.36 23.11
N TYR A 240 16.33 -6.56 24.35
CA TYR A 240 16.66 -5.47 25.27
C TYR A 240 17.77 -4.57 24.69
N ASP A 241 18.84 -5.18 24.18
CA ASP A 241 19.92 -4.46 23.53
C ASP A 241 19.46 -3.71 22.26
N LEU A 242 18.58 -4.32 21.47
CA LEU A 242 18.00 -3.69 20.28
C LEU A 242 17.16 -2.46 20.64
N VAL A 243 16.34 -2.53 21.69
CA VAL A 243 15.55 -1.38 22.17
C VAL A 243 16.47 -0.23 22.55
N LEU A 244 17.50 -0.48 23.33
CA LEU A 244 18.49 0.54 23.71
C LEU A 244 19.26 1.06 22.50
N PHE A 245 19.71 0.18 21.61
CA PHE A 245 20.48 0.58 20.42
C PHE A 245 19.66 1.53 19.53
N VAL A 246 18.41 1.20 19.23
CA VAL A 246 17.55 2.04 18.37
C VAL A 246 17.29 3.40 19.03
N THR A 247 17.05 3.43 20.34
CA THR A 247 16.78 4.68 21.07
C THR A 247 18.02 5.58 21.13
N HIS A 248 19.21 5.01 21.12
CA HIS A 248 20.46 5.78 21.21
C HIS A 248 21.19 5.98 19.88
N SER A 249 20.70 5.41 18.76
CA SER A 249 21.35 5.49 17.45
C SER A 249 20.58 6.26 16.40
N PHE A 250 19.31 6.62 16.64
CA PHE A 250 18.43 7.29 15.66
C PHE A 250 18.20 6.51 14.36
N VAL A 251 18.62 5.25 14.26
CA VAL A 251 18.42 4.43 13.06
C VAL A 251 16.94 4.06 12.88
N ARG A 252 16.52 3.89 11.64
CA ARG A 252 15.17 3.36 11.37
C ARG A 252 15.16 1.85 11.60
N PRO A 253 14.17 1.32 12.34
CA PRO A 253 14.04 -0.12 12.55
C PRO A 253 13.45 -0.80 11.30
N THR A 254 14.17 -0.71 10.19
CA THR A 254 13.81 -1.28 8.90
C THR A 254 14.83 -2.31 8.43
N THR A 255 14.42 -3.17 7.51
CA THR A 255 15.30 -4.18 6.90
C THR A 255 16.50 -3.58 6.18
N THR A 256 16.40 -2.34 5.72
CA THR A 256 17.47 -1.65 4.98
C THR A 256 18.37 -0.79 5.86
N GLU A 257 17.99 -0.52 7.12
CA GLU A 257 18.83 0.21 8.07
C GLU A 257 19.20 -0.70 9.25
N LEU A 258 18.45 -0.70 10.36
CA LEU A 258 18.79 -1.41 11.60
C LEU A 258 19.18 -2.87 11.36
N TYR A 259 18.33 -3.61 10.67
CA TYR A 259 18.56 -5.05 10.47
C TYR A 259 19.66 -5.37 9.46
N SER A 260 20.17 -4.38 8.72
CA SER A 260 21.28 -4.56 7.77
C SER A 260 22.63 -4.04 8.27
N ILE A 261 22.68 -3.48 9.49
CA ILE A 261 23.95 -3.03 10.07
C ILE A 261 24.82 -4.26 10.38
N ARG A 262 26.07 -4.21 9.92
CA ARG A 262 27.10 -5.21 10.16
C ARG A 262 28.13 -4.68 11.14
N HIS A 263 28.98 -5.54 11.70
CA HIS A 263 30.08 -5.11 12.53
C HIS A 263 31.06 -4.18 11.78
N ALA A 264 31.25 -4.42 10.47
CA ALA A 264 32.06 -3.56 9.59
C ALA A 264 31.49 -2.13 9.41
N ASP A 265 30.20 -1.92 9.69
CA ASP A 265 29.55 -0.62 9.57
C ASP A 265 29.69 0.25 10.82
N ILE A 266 30.37 -0.24 11.86
CA ILE A 266 30.45 0.39 13.18
C ILE A 266 31.88 0.74 13.52
N GLN A 267 32.15 2.02 13.75
CA GLN A 267 33.39 2.52 14.32
C GLN A 267 33.12 3.11 15.70
N VAL A 268 33.95 2.74 16.69
CA VAL A 268 33.92 3.35 18.03
C VAL A 268 34.82 4.59 18.03
N ALA A 269 34.28 5.72 18.50
CA ALA A 269 35.02 6.97 18.70
C ALA A 269 34.91 7.39 20.17
N GLU A 270 36.00 7.89 20.75
CA GLU A 270 36.05 8.22 22.18
C GLU A 270 35.86 9.71 22.47
N ASN A 271 36.19 10.61 21.56
CA ASN A 271 36.07 12.06 21.77
C ASN A 271 35.13 12.72 20.76
N PRO A 272 33.88 12.95 21.09
CA PRO A 272 33.11 12.41 22.24
C PRO A 272 32.83 10.93 22.04
N ARG A 273 32.63 10.19 23.14
CA ARG A 273 32.34 8.76 23.11
C ARG A 273 31.05 8.46 22.38
N ARG A 274 31.11 7.73 21.27
CA ARG A 274 29.97 7.40 20.39
C ARG A 274 30.34 6.26 19.45
N LEU A 275 29.29 5.70 18.80
CA LEU A 275 29.47 4.93 17.57
C LEU A 275 29.27 5.84 16.36
N ILE A 276 30.07 5.62 15.35
CA ILE A 276 29.88 6.15 14.00
C ILE A 276 29.35 5.01 13.17
N LEU A 277 28.10 5.16 12.68
CA LEU A 277 27.37 4.13 11.93
C LEU A 277 27.35 4.48 10.45
N THR A 278 27.75 3.54 9.60
CA THR A 278 27.62 3.63 8.17
C THR A 278 26.27 3.03 7.74
N ILE A 279 25.30 3.86 7.34
CA ILE A 279 24.01 3.42 6.84
C ILE A 279 24.09 3.38 5.31
N ARG A 280 24.21 2.18 4.73
CA ARG A 280 24.48 2.00 3.29
C ARG A 280 23.23 2.28 2.43
N ASN A 281 22.07 1.76 2.82
CA ASN A 281 20.83 1.76 2.02
C ASN A 281 19.66 2.36 2.80
N GLY A 282 19.84 3.54 3.38
CA GLY A 282 18.76 4.24 4.08
C GLY A 282 17.67 4.74 3.12
N LYS A 283 16.48 5.04 3.66
CA LYS A 283 15.38 5.65 2.89
C LYS A 283 15.81 6.91 2.10
N THR A 284 16.78 7.65 2.64
CA THR A 284 17.35 8.87 2.05
C THR A 284 18.72 8.65 1.41
N GLY A 285 19.07 7.40 1.11
CA GLY A 285 20.36 7.01 0.58
C GLY A 285 21.40 6.74 1.66
N PHE A 286 22.66 6.78 1.27
CA PHE A 286 23.82 6.62 2.13
C PHE A 286 23.93 7.78 3.14
N ARG A 287 24.26 7.46 4.39
CA ARG A 287 24.60 8.45 5.42
C ARG A 287 25.50 7.87 6.51
N ILE A 288 26.21 8.75 7.17
CA ILE A 288 26.90 8.49 8.42
C ILE A 288 26.02 9.00 9.57
N ALA A 289 25.81 8.20 10.59
CA ALA A 289 25.06 8.58 11.78
C ALA A 289 25.93 8.44 13.04
N ASN A 290 25.89 9.46 13.90
CA ASN A 290 26.51 9.42 15.21
C ASN A 290 25.49 9.01 16.27
N THR A 291 25.89 8.15 17.19
CA THR A 291 25.05 7.71 18.30
C THR A 291 25.26 8.53 19.56
N MET A 292 24.37 8.31 20.53
CA MET A 292 24.59 8.70 21.91
C MET A 292 25.63 7.78 22.57
N PRO A 293 26.32 8.22 23.64
CA PRO A 293 27.36 7.42 24.32
C PRO A 293 26.86 6.03 24.79
N ALA A 294 25.62 5.94 25.25
CA ALA A 294 25.03 4.68 25.72
C ALA A 294 25.04 3.56 24.67
N ALA A 295 24.96 3.90 23.38
CA ALA A 295 25.03 2.89 22.30
C ALA A 295 26.37 2.16 22.27
N VAL A 296 27.45 2.78 22.72
CA VAL A 296 28.80 2.12 22.81
C VAL A 296 28.71 0.94 23.76
N THR A 297 28.15 1.14 24.95
CA THR A 297 28.03 0.06 25.96
C THR A 297 27.12 -1.07 25.44
N VAL A 298 26.03 -0.71 24.72
CA VAL A 298 25.16 -1.70 24.08
C VAL A 298 25.95 -2.53 23.06
N TYR A 299 26.73 -1.88 22.21
CA TYR A 299 27.53 -2.56 21.20
C TYR A 299 28.61 -3.47 21.82
N GLN A 300 29.20 -3.04 22.91
CA GLN A 300 30.14 -3.88 23.66
C GLN A 300 29.46 -5.16 24.18
N ARG A 301 28.21 -5.10 24.69
CA ARG A 301 27.45 -6.29 25.09
C ARG A 301 27.14 -7.20 23.91
N ILE A 302 26.76 -6.62 22.77
CA ILE A 302 26.50 -7.37 21.52
C ILE A 302 27.76 -8.15 21.11
N LYS A 303 28.93 -7.51 21.12
CA LYS A 303 30.23 -8.17 20.84
C LYS A 303 30.58 -9.25 21.84
N ALA A 304 30.36 -9.01 23.13
CA ALA A 304 30.63 -10.00 24.19
C ALA A 304 29.75 -11.25 24.06
N ARG A 305 28.53 -11.10 23.55
CA ARG A 305 27.61 -12.23 23.29
C ARG A 305 28.07 -13.08 22.09
N ASN A 306 28.68 -12.47 21.09
CA ASN A 306 29.18 -13.12 19.89
C ASN A 306 30.67 -12.77 19.66
N PRO A 307 31.62 -13.30 20.48
CA PRO A 307 33.01 -12.90 20.42
C PRO A 307 33.73 -13.29 19.12
N ASN A 308 33.20 -14.29 18.42
CA ASN A 308 33.73 -14.80 17.14
C ASN A 308 33.01 -14.21 15.90
N ALA A 309 32.15 -13.19 16.09
CA ALA A 309 31.45 -12.58 14.97
C ALA A 309 32.43 -11.98 13.96
N ALA A 310 32.24 -12.32 12.69
CA ALA A 310 32.99 -11.73 11.58
C ALA A 310 32.57 -10.29 11.34
N SER A 311 33.41 -9.50 10.67
CA SER A 311 33.11 -8.10 10.31
C SER A 311 31.85 -7.96 9.48
N GLU A 312 31.56 -8.95 8.65
CA GLU A 312 30.38 -8.97 7.74
C GLU A 312 29.13 -9.54 8.39
N ASP A 313 29.19 -10.02 9.63
CA ASP A 313 28.01 -10.51 10.34
C ASP A 313 27.11 -9.34 10.77
N PHE A 314 25.79 -9.58 10.76
CA PHE A 314 24.83 -8.62 11.25
C PHE A 314 24.90 -8.50 12.78
N ILE A 315 24.78 -7.28 13.29
CA ILE A 315 24.83 -7.03 14.74
C ILE A 315 23.59 -7.54 15.49
N PHE A 316 22.47 -7.75 14.79
CA PHE A 316 21.23 -8.31 15.34
C PHE A 316 20.74 -9.50 14.51
N LEU A 317 20.39 -10.58 15.21
CA LEU A 317 19.92 -11.85 14.63
C LEU A 317 20.83 -12.34 13.47
N PRO A 318 22.13 -12.56 13.72
CA PRO A 318 23.07 -12.96 12.66
C PRO A 318 22.67 -14.28 11.97
N ASP A 319 22.03 -15.21 12.69
CA ASP A 319 21.59 -16.52 12.19
C ASP A 319 20.46 -16.43 11.14
N TYR A 320 19.89 -15.26 10.92
CA TYR A 320 18.80 -15.06 9.96
C TYR A 320 19.25 -14.22 8.76
N PRO A 321 19.81 -14.80 7.69
CA PRO A 321 20.25 -14.05 6.50
C PRO A 321 19.11 -13.25 5.85
N ASN A 322 17.89 -13.79 5.89
CA ASN A 322 16.71 -13.05 5.43
C ASN A 322 16.28 -11.99 6.48
N ARG A 323 16.67 -10.74 6.23
CA ARG A 323 16.44 -9.63 7.15
C ARG A 323 14.95 -9.31 7.39
N ALA A 324 14.06 -9.68 6.46
CA ALA A 324 12.62 -9.59 6.68
C ALA A 324 12.15 -10.63 7.73
N THR A 325 12.77 -11.79 7.79
CA THR A 325 12.51 -12.78 8.83
C THR A 325 13.02 -12.29 10.19
N ALA A 326 14.24 -11.77 10.27
CA ALA A 326 14.78 -11.15 11.48
C ALA A 326 13.84 -10.05 12.02
N ALA A 327 13.37 -9.14 11.15
CA ALA A 327 12.44 -8.08 11.52
C ALA A 327 11.10 -8.63 12.06
N ARG A 328 10.57 -9.73 11.49
CA ARG A 328 9.32 -10.36 11.96
C ARG A 328 9.50 -11.04 13.32
N ILE A 329 10.64 -11.66 13.57
CA ILE A 329 10.97 -12.27 14.85
C ILE A 329 10.98 -11.20 15.94
N ILE A 330 11.74 -10.13 15.74
CA ILE A 330 11.80 -9.00 16.67
C ILE A 330 10.41 -8.35 16.86
N ALA A 331 9.65 -8.16 15.80
CA ALA A 331 8.30 -7.58 15.92
C ALA A 331 7.38 -8.46 16.79
N ARG A 332 7.52 -9.78 16.74
CA ARG A 332 6.74 -10.72 17.59
C ARG A 332 7.16 -10.62 19.05
N GLN A 333 8.45 -10.65 19.31
CA GLN A 333 9.00 -10.48 20.66
C GLN A 333 8.59 -9.12 21.25
N PHE A 334 8.75 -8.05 20.48
CA PHE A 334 8.44 -6.68 20.89
C PHE A 334 6.95 -6.49 21.19
N ASN A 335 6.06 -7.02 20.35
CA ASN A 335 4.61 -6.97 20.61
C ASN A 335 4.22 -7.71 21.90
N HIS A 336 4.88 -8.81 22.23
CA HIS A 336 4.66 -9.49 23.51
C HIS A 336 5.04 -8.58 24.66
N VAL A 337 6.23 -8.00 24.62
CA VAL A 337 6.71 -7.09 25.69
C VAL A 337 5.76 -5.89 25.83
N LEU A 338 5.28 -5.29 24.75
CA LEU A 338 4.32 -4.19 24.81
C LEU A 338 3.00 -4.58 25.49
N THR A 339 2.52 -5.79 25.21
CA THR A 339 1.28 -6.32 25.79
C THR A 339 1.49 -6.64 27.28
N THR A 340 2.56 -7.32 27.63
CA THR A 340 2.90 -7.69 29.03
C THR A 340 3.13 -6.44 29.89
N ALA A 341 3.82 -5.43 29.36
CA ALA A 341 4.03 -4.15 30.04
C ALA A 341 2.77 -3.28 30.12
N GLY A 342 1.68 -3.61 29.40
CA GLY A 342 0.46 -2.79 29.34
C GLY A 342 0.68 -1.42 28.68
N ILE A 343 1.63 -1.36 27.71
CA ILE A 343 2.00 -0.13 26.99
C ILE A 343 1.80 -0.25 25.48
N LYS A 344 0.91 -1.15 25.05
CA LYS A 344 0.64 -1.33 23.62
C LYS A 344 0.03 -0.07 22.98
N LEU A 345 -0.89 0.57 23.66
CA LEU A 345 -1.54 1.81 23.23
C LEU A 345 -0.85 3.02 23.89
N ASP A 346 -0.52 4.02 23.08
CA ASP A 346 -0.11 5.34 23.60
C ASP A 346 -1.37 6.14 24.01
N PRO A 347 -1.57 6.43 25.31
CA PRO A 347 -2.77 7.11 25.77
C PRO A 347 -2.87 8.57 25.28
N PHE A 348 -1.77 9.17 24.84
CA PHE A 348 -1.75 10.56 24.39
C PHE A 348 -2.14 10.72 22.91
N THR A 349 -1.81 9.73 22.09
CA THR A 349 -2.09 9.77 20.67
C THR A 349 -3.24 8.86 20.25
N GLY A 350 -3.64 7.92 21.11
CA GLY A 350 -4.61 6.87 20.79
C GLY A 350 -4.11 5.86 19.75
N ALA A 351 -2.81 5.85 19.45
CA ALA A 351 -2.20 4.97 18.47
C ALA A 351 -1.35 3.88 19.12
N ASP A 352 -1.27 2.73 18.47
CA ASP A 352 -0.43 1.63 18.93
C ASP A 352 1.06 1.98 18.84
N HIS A 353 1.80 1.67 19.91
CA HIS A 353 3.24 1.60 19.85
C HIS A 353 3.71 0.47 18.93
N SER A 354 4.79 0.73 18.24
CA SER A 354 5.50 -0.23 17.41
C SER A 354 7.01 -0.07 17.63
N ILE A 355 7.80 -0.97 17.06
CA ILE A 355 9.27 -0.83 17.12
C ILE A 355 9.74 0.51 16.51
N TYR A 356 8.97 1.09 15.57
CA TYR A 356 9.28 2.40 15.01
C TYR A 356 9.11 3.54 16.03
N SER A 357 8.30 3.33 17.07
CA SER A 357 8.12 4.27 18.18
C SER A 357 9.42 4.51 18.96
N LEU A 358 10.37 3.54 18.96
CA LEU A 358 11.70 3.71 19.55
C LEU A 358 12.48 4.84 18.89
N ARG A 359 12.40 4.92 17.56
CA ARG A 359 13.05 6.01 16.85
C ARG A 359 12.38 7.37 17.14
N HIS A 360 11.07 7.38 17.31
CA HIS A 360 10.36 8.59 17.73
C HIS A 360 10.80 8.99 19.14
N THR A 361 10.92 8.02 20.05
CA THR A 361 11.46 8.23 21.40
C THR A 361 12.88 8.79 21.35
N ALA A 362 13.77 8.25 20.51
CA ALA A 362 15.14 8.74 20.35
C ALA A 362 15.21 10.23 20.00
N ILE A 363 14.38 10.66 19.03
CA ILE A 363 14.34 12.06 18.60
C ILE A 363 13.75 12.96 19.68
N CYS A 364 12.62 12.55 20.31
CA CYS A 364 12.01 13.27 21.39
C CYS A 364 12.95 13.41 22.60
N MET A 365 13.59 12.31 23.01
CA MET A 365 14.59 12.34 24.09
C MET A 365 15.70 13.36 23.82
N ARG A 366 16.21 13.37 22.59
CA ARG A 366 17.31 14.29 22.28
C ARG A 366 16.87 15.75 22.35
N ILE A 367 15.69 16.08 21.85
CA ILE A 367 15.16 17.46 21.90
C ILE A 367 14.94 17.86 23.38
N ILE A 368 14.31 16.99 24.16
CA ILE A 368 13.91 17.31 25.54
C ILE A 368 15.11 17.34 26.48
N LEU A 369 15.96 16.28 26.48
CA LEU A 369 17.08 16.17 27.40
C LEU A 369 18.26 17.08 27.03
N SER A 370 18.25 17.70 25.85
CA SER A 370 19.20 18.76 25.51
C SER A 370 18.77 20.14 25.97
N GLU A 371 17.60 20.23 26.58
CA GLU A 371 17.05 21.51 27.04
C GLU A 371 17.04 22.59 25.96
N GLY A 372 16.66 22.20 24.71
CA GLY A 372 16.62 23.12 23.57
C GLY A 372 17.99 23.42 22.92
N GLN A 373 19.10 22.93 23.51
CA GLN A 373 20.45 23.23 22.98
C GLN A 373 20.82 22.39 21.74
N VAL A 374 20.09 21.33 21.43
CA VAL A 374 20.37 20.53 20.23
C VAL A 374 20.05 21.33 18.96
N ASN A 375 21.03 21.43 18.09
CA ASN A 375 20.78 21.99 16.77
C ASN A 375 19.88 21.05 15.96
N ILE A 376 18.66 21.49 15.67
CA ILE A 376 17.61 20.69 15.00
C ILE A 376 18.05 20.28 13.58
N PHE A 377 18.79 21.12 12.87
CA PHE A 377 19.32 20.77 11.55
C PHE A 377 20.32 19.59 11.65
N ASN A 378 21.23 19.62 12.62
CA ASN A 378 22.17 18.55 12.86
C ASN A 378 21.46 17.27 13.28
N LEU A 379 20.43 17.36 14.14
CA LEU A 379 19.62 16.23 14.54
C LEU A 379 18.88 15.63 13.33
N ALA A 380 18.28 16.45 12.49
CA ALA A 380 17.59 16.01 11.29
C ALA A 380 18.54 15.28 10.32
N LYS A 381 19.70 15.86 10.03
CA LYS A 381 20.75 15.27 9.20
C LYS A 381 21.22 13.92 9.74
N ASN A 382 21.56 13.87 11.03
CA ASN A 382 22.03 12.66 11.72
C ASN A 382 20.96 11.54 11.69
N ALA A 383 19.71 11.88 11.97
CA ALA A 383 18.60 10.96 11.91
C ALA A 383 18.16 10.63 10.48
N GLY A 384 18.66 11.30 9.43
CA GLY A 384 18.23 11.10 8.04
C GLY A 384 16.78 11.49 7.81
N THR A 385 16.34 12.62 8.35
CA THR A 385 15.02 13.21 8.17
C THR A 385 15.15 14.71 7.86
N SER A 386 14.06 15.43 7.67
CA SER A 386 14.09 16.90 7.51
C SER A 386 13.69 17.62 8.78
N VAL A 387 14.06 18.88 8.91
CA VAL A 387 13.63 19.77 10.00
C VAL A 387 12.09 19.86 10.02
N GLU A 388 11.45 20.02 8.85
CA GLU A 388 9.99 20.03 8.71
C GLU A 388 9.34 18.78 9.30
N GLN A 389 9.94 17.60 9.08
CA GLN A 389 9.42 16.35 9.65
C GLN A 389 9.59 16.29 11.19
N ILE A 390 10.68 16.87 11.71
CA ILE A 390 10.88 16.96 13.15
C ILE A 390 9.85 17.90 13.75
N GLU A 391 9.65 19.08 13.18
CA GLU A 391 8.65 20.03 13.63
C GLU A 391 7.24 19.43 13.60
N ARG A 392 6.86 18.87 12.46
CA ARG A 392 5.53 18.38 12.19
C ARG A 392 5.10 17.21 13.09
N PHE A 393 6.01 16.27 13.35
CA PHE A 393 5.67 15.00 14.03
C PHE A 393 6.22 14.87 15.45
N TYR A 394 7.16 15.71 15.84
CA TYR A 394 7.81 15.60 17.15
C TYR A 394 7.64 16.88 17.97
N ALA A 395 7.98 18.04 17.44
CA ALA A 395 7.98 19.28 18.21
C ALA A 395 6.58 19.72 18.67
N ARG A 396 5.55 19.56 17.81
CA ARG A 396 4.15 19.95 18.13
C ARG A 396 3.56 19.28 19.36
N ASN A 397 4.08 18.12 19.74
CA ASN A 397 3.52 17.30 20.81
C ASN A 397 4.43 17.26 22.04
N LEU A 398 5.48 18.05 22.06
CA LEU A 398 6.30 18.25 23.23
C LEU A 398 5.64 19.24 24.15
N PRO A 399 5.58 18.95 25.46
CA PRO A 399 5.12 19.94 26.42
C PRO A 399 6.05 21.17 26.38
N LEU A 400 5.51 22.34 26.65
CA LEU A 400 6.29 23.53 26.86
C LEU A 400 7.24 23.27 28.05
N SER A 401 8.53 23.17 27.79
CA SER A 401 9.54 23.01 28.83
C SER A 401 9.75 24.33 29.57
N ALA A 402 10.23 24.25 30.82
CA ALA A 402 10.63 25.44 31.58
C ALA A 402 11.70 26.26 30.83
N GLU A 403 12.49 25.62 29.99
CA GLU A 403 13.47 26.28 29.13
C GLU A 403 12.84 26.99 27.95
N MET A 404 11.83 26.38 27.30
CA MET A 404 11.07 27.10 26.27
C MET A 404 10.42 28.35 26.84
N ALA A 405 9.92 28.28 28.08
CA ALA A 405 9.43 29.43 28.80
C ALA A 405 10.57 30.45 29.03
N ARG A 406 11.73 30.01 29.51
CA ARG A 406 12.91 30.91 29.68
C ARG A 406 13.33 31.51 28.38
N ASN A 407 13.42 30.77 27.29
CA ASN A 407 13.79 31.29 25.97
C ASN A 407 12.76 32.30 25.44
N LEU A 408 11.47 32.08 25.67
CA LEU A 408 10.42 33.04 25.32
C LEU A 408 10.48 34.33 26.15
N HIS A 409 10.99 34.26 27.38
CA HIS A 409 11.17 35.42 28.27
C HIS A 409 12.57 36.05 28.15
N SER A 410 13.52 35.45 27.47
CA SER A 410 14.87 35.99 27.27
C SER A 410 14.94 37.08 26.19
N PHE A 411 14.11 38.08 26.26
CA PHE A 411 14.27 39.29 25.47
C PHE A 411 15.30 40.18 26.14
N GLY A 412 16.55 39.96 25.74
CA GLY A 412 17.66 40.89 25.95
C GLY A 412 17.62 41.76 27.19
N GLY A 413 18.17 41.26 28.30
CA GLY A 413 18.60 42.02 29.46
C GLY A 413 17.57 42.94 30.09
N ASP A 414 17.33 42.75 31.35
CA ASP A 414 16.84 43.83 32.20
C ASP A 414 17.60 45.11 31.89
N ARG A 415 16.96 46.03 31.17
CA ARG A 415 17.37 47.42 31.08
C ARG A 415 16.56 48.20 32.03
#